data_3e930e1e79ccc0022f4c31bdf27c140f
#
_entry.id   3e930e1e79ccc0022f4c31bdf27c140f
#
_cell.length_a   1.000
_cell.length_b   1.000
_cell.length_c   1.000
_cell.angle_alpha   90.00
_cell.angle_beta   90.00
_cell.angle_gamma   90.00
#
_symmetry.space_group_name_H-M   'P 1'
#
loop_
_entity.id
_entity.type
_entity.pdbx_description
1 polymer ?
#
loop_
_entity_poly.entity_id
_entity_poly.type
_entity_poly.pdbx_seq_one_letter_code
_entity_poly.pdbx_strand_id
1 'polypeptide(L)'
;TGTEVDPLERWGGRMTSVIEDNDPAYLPDGGIAFVSTRCQSYGRCHNGRYTPSLLLHRVERDGSRLRQISFGEANEADPAVLPDGRVVYTRWEYVNRNVTKFHMLWSTRPDGTGAANFYGNNTERPWMLSETVPIPGSHKVVALATGHHSFSTGCIVRIDPLIGQDEAPPLTRITPEVAFFEAERYTGGGCYSTPWPLTEDLFLAAWSPSPIPGQGKKPADNYAIYLVDSLGGRELIYRDTSVSCFSPTPVLPRPQPPVLGSALPRQAADLPSTLLLQDVYLNMNDPKGEIRRGDIQALRVNQLINQPA
;
A
#
# COMPACT_ATOMS: atom_id res chain seq x y z
N THR A 1 -20.25 2.34 -6.70
CA THR A 1 -21.56 2.06 -6.07
C THR A 1 -21.43 0.85 -5.19
N GLY A 2 -21.32 1.06 -3.88
CA GLY A 2 -21.21 -0.02 -2.92
C GLY A 2 -22.55 -0.78 -2.75
N THR A 3 -22.45 -2.05 -2.39
CA THR A 3 -23.59 -2.83 -1.92
C THR A 3 -23.56 -2.80 -0.40
N GLU A 4 -24.61 -2.37 0.22
CA GLU A 4 -24.74 -2.40 1.67
C GLU A 4 -24.81 -3.86 2.15
N VAL A 5 -24.02 -4.19 3.14
CA VAL A 5 -24.02 -5.49 3.80
C VAL A 5 -24.79 -5.34 5.11
N ASP A 6 -25.43 -6.41 5.59
CA ASP A 6 -26.20 -6.39 6.81
C ASP A 6 -25.43 -5.75 7.98
N PRO A 7 -26.06 -4.85 8.72
CA PRO A 7 -25.43 -4.19 9.85
C PRO A 7 -25.09 -5.20 10.95
N LEU A 8 -23.85 -5.16 11.40
CA LEU A 8 -23.37 -5.97 12.51
C LEU A 8 -23.39 -5.15 13.80
N GLU A 9 -24.06 -5.63 14.81
CA GLU A 9 -24.02 -5.03 16.14
C GLU A 9 -22.75 -5.45 16.88
N ARG A 10 -22.00 -4.46 17.34
CA ARG A 10 -20.81 -4.70 18.13
C ARG A 10 -20.55 -3.57 19.10
N TRP A 11 -20.15 -3.89 20.32
CA TRP A 11 -19.79 -2.93 21.34
C TRP A 11 -20.86 -1.82 21.57
N GLY A 12 -22.13 -2.19 21.46
CA GLY A 12 -23.23 -1.26 21.62
C GLY A 12 -23.48 -0.31 20.44
N GLY A 13 -22.80 -0.51 19.30
CA GLY A 13 -22.99 0.24 18.06
C GLY A 13 -23.24 -0.66 16.86
N ARG A 14 -23.99 -0.17 15.90
CA ARG A 14 -24.16 -0.82 14.59
C ARG A 14 -22.97 -0.43 13.70
N MET A 15 -22.26 -1.42 13.21
CA MET A 15 -21.32 -1.22 12.10
C MET A 15 -21.98 -1.71 10.83
N THR A 16 -22.22 -0.80 9.91
CA THR A 16 -22.60 -1.14 8.53
C THR A 16 -21.34 -1.35 7.74
N SER A 17 -21.14 -2.53 7.18
CA SER A 17 -20.10 -2.77 6.19
C SER A 17 -20.64 -2.34 4.83
N VAL A 18 -20.21 -1.21 4.34
CA VAL A 18 -20.45 -0.78 2.97
C VAL A 18 -19.29 -1.28 2.12
N ILE A 19 -19.58 -1.75 0.91
CA ILE A 19 -18.52 -2.02 -0.05
C ILE A 19 -17.93 -0.69 -0.49
N GLU A 20 -16.64 -0.52 -0.22
CA GLU A 20 -15.87 0.65 -0.59
C GLU A 20 -14.87 0.26 -1.68
N ASP A 21 -14.74 1.13 -2.68
CA ASP A 21 -13.77 1.04 -3.77
C ASP A 21 -12.92 2.30 -3.73
N ASN A 22 -11.62 2.16 -3.54
CA ASN A 22 -10.69 3.26 -3.35
C ASN A 22 -9.47 3.12 -4.27
N ASP A 23 -8.73 4.21 -4.45
CA ASP A 23 -7.42 4.32 -5.07
C ASP A 23 -7.35 3.69 -6.48
N PRO A 24 -8.13 4.16 -7.46
CA PRO A 24 -8.11 3.58 -8.79
C PRO A 24 -6.85 3.94 -9.57
N ALA A 25 -6.24 2.96 -10.23
CA ALA A 25 -5.11 3.12 -11.15
C ALA A 25 -5.41 2.49 -12.51
N TYR A 26 -5.25 3.27 -13.59
CA TYR A 26 -5.37 2.74 -14.95
C TYR A 26 -4.23 1.79 -15.28
N LEU A 27 -4.58 0.61 -15.75
CA LEU A 27 -3.64 -0.39 -16.25
C LEU A 27 -3.29 -0.14 -17.72
N PRO A 28 -2.11 -0.60 -18.21
CA PRO A 28 -1.67 -0.39 -19.57
C PRO A 28 -2.61 -0.97 -20.64
N ASP A 29 -3.38 -1.99 -20.31
CA ASP A 29 -4.37 -2.62 -21.20
C ASP A 29 -5.75 -1.94 -21.16
N GLY A 30 -5.87 -0.85 -20.41
CA GLY A 30 -7.10 -0.08 -20.24
C GLY A 30 -8.02 -0.56 -19.11
N GLY A 31 -7.68 -1.66 -18.43
CA GLY A 31 -8.33 -2.05 -17.17
C GLY A 31 -8.01 -1.10 -16.03
N ILE A 32 -8.61 -1.33 -14.88
CA ILE A 32 -8.41 -0.54 -13.66
C ILE A 32 -8.07 -1.49 -12.50
N ALA A 33 -6.96 -1.22 -11.83
CA ALA A 33 -6.66 -1.79 -10.52
C ALA A 33 -7.15 -0.83 -9.44
N PHE A 34 -7.65 -1.35 -8.34
CA PHE A 34 -8.14 -0.56 -7.21
C PHE A 34 -8.19 -1.43 -5.96
N VAL A 35 -8.33 -0.84 -4.78
CA VAL A 35 -8.55 -1.57 -3.54
C VAL A 35 -10.03 -1.57 -3.18
N SER A 36 -10.50 -2.68 -2.62
CA SER A 36 -11.93 -2.84 -2.29
C SER A 36 -12.14 -3.74 -1.09
N THR A 37 -13.19 -3.45 -0.33
CA THR A 37 -13.71 -4.29 0.76
C THR A 37 -14.63 -5.42 0.28
N ARG A 38 -14.76 -5.64 -1.05
CA ARG A 38 -15.66 -6.64 -1.66
C ARG A 38 -15.40 -8.08 -1.22
N CYS A 39 -14.16 -8.38 -0.85
CA CYS A 39 -13.80 -9.72 -0.40
C CYS A 39 -14.52 -10.14 0.88
N GLN A 40 -15.10 -9.19 1.63
CA GLN A 40 -15.80 -9.40 2.90
C GLN A 40 -15.00 -10.25 3.90
N SER A 41 -13.67 -10.29 3.75
CA SER A 41 -12.78 -10.97 4.69
C SER A 41 -12.49 -10.04 5.87
N TYR A 42 -12.44 -10.63 7.05
CA TYR A 42 -12.16 -9.87 8.26
C TYR A 42 -10.70 -9.42 8.31
N GLY A 43 -10.50 -8.11 8.47
CA GLY A 43 -9.21 -7.56 8.82
C GLY A 43 -8.79 -8.00 10.22
N ARG A 44 -7.48 -8.13 10.44
CA ARG A 44 -6.95 -8.57 11.75
C ARG A 44 -6.91 -7.47 12.81
N CYS A 45 -6.94 -6.22 12.41
CA CYS A 45 -6.82 -5.08 13.32
C CYS A 45 -8.14 -4.71 14.01
N HIS A 46 -8.04 -3.96 15.08
CA HIS A 46 -9.14 -3.34 15.84
C HIS A 46 -10.17 -4.28 16.47
N ASN A 47 -9.72 -5.42 17.04
CA ASN A 47 -10.75 -6.35 17.48
C ASN A 47 -11.75 -6.64 16.35
N GLY A 48 -11.34 -6.27 15.17
CA GLY A 48 -12.13 -5.89 14.05
C GLY A 48 -12.45 -7.07 13.16
N ARG A 49 -12.93 -8.16 13.76
CA ARG A 49 -13.49 -9.28 13.01
C ARG A 49 -14.53 -8.87 11.98
N TYR A 50 -15.00 -7.62 12.03
CA TYR A 50 -16.14 -7.14 11.25
C TYR A 50 -15.79 -5.95 10.36
N THR A 51 -14.52 -5.56 10.29
CA THR A 51 -14.05 -4.56 9.32
C THR A 51 -13.39 -5.31 8.17
N PRO A 52 -13.97 -5.29 6.98
CA PRO A 52 -13.36 -5.92 5.82
C PRO A 52 -12.00 -5.31 5.51
N SER A 53 -11.08 -6.13 5.03
CA SER A 53 -9.80 -5.64 4.51
C SER A 53 -9.99 -5.03 3.13
N LEU A 54 -9.30 -3.93 2.88
CA LEU A 54 -9.11 -3.40 1.53
C LEU A 54 -8.07 -4.27 0.81
N LEU A 55 -8.45 -4.92 -0.27
CA LEU A 55 -7.58 -5.77 -1.07
C LEU A 55 -7.62 -5.36 -2.53
N LEU A 56 -6.55 -5.68 -3.27
CA LEU A 56 -6.47 -5.36 -4.68
C LEU A 56 -7.51 -6.12 -5.50
N HIS A 57 -8.19 -5.37 -6.34
CA HIS A 57 -9.12 -5.84 -7.35
C HIS A 57 -8.75 -5.30 -8.71
N ARG A 58 -9.24 -5.94 -9.73
CA ARG A 58 -9.14 -5.49 -11.11
C ARG A 58 -10.51 -5.59 -11.77
N VAL A 59 -10.81 -4.62 -12.64
CA VAL A 59 -11.95 -4.61 -13.54
C VAL A 59 -11.48 -4.22 -14.94
N GLU A 60 -12.11 -4.77 -15.96
CA GLU A 60 -11.85 -4.36 -17.35
C GLU A 60 -12.46 -2.98 -17.62
N ARG A 61 -12.01 -2.30 -18.68
CA ARG A 61 -12.45 -0.95 -19.04
C ARG A 61 -13.97 -0.80 -19.21
N ASP A 62 -14.63 -1.86 -19.66
CA ASP A 62 -16.08 -1.90 -19.86
C ASP A 62 -16.88 -2.27 -18.60
N GLY A 63 -16.20 -2.40 -17.44
CA GLY A 63 -16.80 -2.82 -16.19
C GLY A 63 -16.95 -4.34 -16.01
N SER A 64 -16.57 -5.12 -17.02
CA SER A 64 -16.64 -6.58 -16.95
C SER A 64 -15.45 -7.18 -16.18
N ARG A 65 -15.53 -8.48 -15.87
CA ARG A 65 -14.48 -9.29 -15.26
C ARG A 65 -13.91 -8.71 -13.98
N LEU A 66 -14.75 -8.11 -13.17
CA LEU A 66 -14.38 -7.70 -11.82
C LEU A 66 -13.89 -8.92 -11.04
N ARG A 67 -12.64 -8.84 -10.52
CA ARG A 67 -12.04 -9.91 -9.74
C ARG A 67 -11.05 -9.40 -8.72
N GLN A 68 -10.93 -10.10 -7.63
CA GLN A 68 -9.86 -9.92 -6.65
C GLN A 68 -8.53 -10.44 -7.22
N ILE A 69 -7.44 -9.71 -6.99
CA ILE A 69 -6.09 -10.06 -7.48
C ILE A 69 -5.04 -10.13 -6.37
N SER A 70 -5.43 -9.88 -5.12
CA SER A 70 -4.58 -10.10 -3.94
C SER A 70 -5.37 -10.78 -2.83
N PHE A 71 -4.66 -11.42 -1.89
CA PHE A 71 -5.27 -12.26 -0.85
C PHE A 71 -4.60 -12.06 0.50
N GLY A 72 -4.26 -10.81 0.82
CA GLY A 72 -3.67 -10.43 2.10
C GLY A 72 -4.64 -10.51 3.27
N GLU A 73 -4.11 -10.49 4.49
CA GLU A 73 -4.91 -10.55 5.73
C GLU A 73 -5.25 -9.15 6.28
N ALA A 74 -4.54 -8.13 5.82
CA ALA A 74 -4.69 -6.75 6.26
C ALA A 74 -4.79 -5.83 5.04
N ASN A 75 -4.96 -4.53 5.29
CA ASN A 75 -5.23 -3.56 4.24
C ASN A 75 -4.08 -3.41 3.25
N GLU A 76 -4.46 -3.25 2.01
CA GLU A 76 -3.63 -2.78 0.91
C GLU A 76 -4.14 -1.42 0.44
N ALA A 77 -3.27 -0.58 -0.14
CA ALA A 77 -3.60 0.78 -0.55
C ALA A 77 -2.72 1.27 -1.70
N ASP A 78 -3.13 2.37 -2.31
CA ASP A 78 -2.35 3.19 -3.23
C ASP A 78 -1.72 2.41 -4.41
N PRO A 79 -2.45 1.58 -5.16
CA PRO A 79 -1.89 0.90 -6.32
C PRO A 79 -1.46 1.91 -7.38
N ALA A 80 -0.25 1.73 -7.92
CA ALA A 80 0.27 2.50 -9.04
C ALA A 80 0.99 1.59 -10.04
N VAL A 81 1.01 1.98 -11.32
CA VAL A 81 1.60 1.16 -12.37
C VAL A 81 3.06 1.55 -12.59
N LEU A 82 3.97 0.61 -12.39
CA LEU A 82 5.40 0.77 -12.63
C LEU A 82 5.72 0.86 -14.12
N PRO A 83 6.88 1.44 -14.49
CA PRO A 83 7.32 1.51 -15.89
C PRO A 83 7.46 0.16 -16.59
N ASP A 84 7.62 -0.93 -15.83
CA ASP A 84 7.68 -2.30 -16.36
C ASP A 84 6.30 -2.98 -16.49
N GLY A 85 5.21 -2.29 -16.16
CA GLY A 85 3.84 -2.76 -16.28
C GLY A 85 3.31 -3.51 -15.05
N ARG A 86 4.13 -3.74 -14.02
CA ARG A 86 3.65 -4.28 -12.73
C ARG A 86 2.87 -3.21 -11.96
N VAL A 87 2.09 -3.64 -10.99
CA VAL A 87 1.41 -2.78 -10.02
C VAL A 87 2.22 -2.78 -8.73
N VAL A 88 2.67 -1.61 -8.27
CA VAL A 88 3.21 -1.40 -6.92
C VAL A 88 2.08 -0.92 -6.02
N TYR A 89 2.11 -1.31 -4.76
CA TYR A 89 1.08 -0.96 -3.79
C TYR A 89 1.62 -1.04 -2.36
N THR A 90 0.99 -0.33 -1.45
CA THR A 90 1.24 -0.48 -0.01
C THR A 90 0.53 -1.72 0.49
N ARG A 91 1.25 -2.57 1.23
CA ARG A 91 0.69 -3.74 1.89
C ARG A 91 1.03 -3.72 3.37
N TRP A 92 0.00 -3.77 4.20
CA TRP A 92 0.16 -3.96 5.63
C TRP A 92 0.23 -5.45 5.96
N GLU A 93 1.32 -5.84 6.58
CA GLU A 93 1.48 -7.21 7.08
C GLU A 93 1.21 -7.29 8.59
N TYR A 94 0.07 -7.85 8.96
CA TYR A 94 -0.33 -8.08 10.34
C TYR A 94 0.00 -9.52 10.75
N VAL A 95 1.25 -9.90 10.60
CA VAL A 95 1.77 -11.23 10.96
C VAL A 95 2.47 -11.19 12.33
N ASN A 96 3.16 -12.25 12.72
CA ASN A 96 3.88 -12.33 13.99
C ASN A 96 5.14 -11.43 14.02
N ARG A 97 4.94 -10.15 13.72
CA ARG A 97 5.89 -9.04 13.78
C ARG A 97 5.24 -7.86 14.49
N ASN A 98 5.92 -6.73 14.60
CA ASN A 98 5.33 -5.52 15.16
C ASN A 98 4.17 -5.03 14.29
N VAL A 99 2.99 -4.91 14.88
CA VAL A 99 1.74 -4.59 14.16
C VAL A 99 1.66 -3.16 13.61
N THR A 100 2.49 -2.24 14.10
CA THR A 100 2.54 -0.85 13.63
C THR A 100 3.62 -0.61 12.58
N LYS A 101 4.45 -1.62 12.32
CA LYS A 101 5.48 -1.60 11.29
C LYS A 101 5.03 -2.41 10.06
N PHE A 102 5.85 -2.38 9.02
CA PHE A 102 5.67 -3.20 7.83
C PHE A 102 4.39 -2.91 7.02
N HIS A 103 4.07 -1.61 6.89
CA HIS A 103 3.20 -1.11 5.85
C HIS A 103 4.07 -0.69 4.67
N MET A 104 4.55 -1.66 3.90
CA MET A 104 5.61 -1.45 2.94
C MET A 104 5.18 -1.72 1.50
N LEU A 105 6.09 -1.47 0.57
CA LEU A 105 5.78 -1.57 -0.84
C LEU A 105 5.95 -3.01 -1.34
N TRP A 106 4.91 -3.49 -1.97
CA TRP A 106 4.87 -4.74 -2.70
C TRP A 106 4.57 -4.49 -4.17
N SER A 107 4.90 -5.43 -5.02
CA SER A 107 4.53 -5.37 -6.42
C SER A 107 3.94 -6.69 -6.90
N THR A 108 3.04 -6.61 -7.86
CA THR A 108 2.40 -7.76 -8.48
C THR A 108 2.17 -7.53 -9.97
N ARG A 109 1.98 -8.57 -10.74
CA ARG A 109 1.48 -8.45 -12.11
C ARG A 109 0.00 -8.00 -12.08
N PRO A 110 -0.52 -7.38 -13.14
CA PRO A 110 -1.92 -6.95 -13.18
C PRO A 110 -2.95 -8.08 -13.05
N ASP A 111 -2.54 -9.34 -13.14
CA ASP A 111 -3.38 -10.52 -12.93
C ASP A 111 -3.30 -11.07 -11.50
N GLY A 112 -2.49 -10.46 -10.62
CA GLY A 112 -2.28 -10.86 -9.23
C GLY A 112 -1.16 -11.89 -9.03
N THR A 113 -0.53 -12.36 -10.10
CA THR A 113 0.59 -13.31 -9.98
C THR A 113 1.92 -12.61 -9.68
N GLY A 114 2.87 -13.35 -9.12
CA GLY A 114 4.23 -12.85 -8.85
C GLY A 114 4.27 -11.74 -7.82
N ALA A 115 3.38 -11.75 -6.81
CA ALA A 115 3.44 -10.83 -5.69
C ALA A 115 4.77 -10.98 -4.96
N ALA A 116 5.51 -9.88 -4.82
CA ALA A 116 6.85 -9.86 -4.21
C ALA A 116 7.11 -8.54 -3.50
N ASN A 117 8.01 -8.58 -2.52
CA ASN A 117 8.53 -7.37 -1.90
C ASN A 117 9.11 -6.43 -2.97
N PHE A 118 8.68 -5.18 -2.97
CA PHE A 118 9.29 -4.13 -3.77
C PHE A 118 10.33 -3.36 -2.93
N TYR A 119 9.92 -2.94 -1.72
CA TYR A 119 10.82 -2.31 -0.76
C TYR A 119 10.24 -2.36 0.67
N GLY A 120 11.09 -2.68 1.64
CA GLY A 120 10.88 -2.39 3.05
C GLY A 120 10.49 -3.59 3.91
N ASN A 121 10.39 -4.80 3.36
CA ASN A 121 9.88 -5.95 4.11
C ASN A 121 10.72 -6.32 5.36
N ASN A 122 12.01 -5.95 5.39
CA ASN A 122 12.89 -6.10 6.55
C ASN A 122 13.51 -4.76 6.99
N THR A 123 12.92 -3.65 6.61
CA THR A 123 13.41 -2.30 6.91
C THR A 123 12.96 -1.86 8.28
N GLU A 124 13.88 -1.36 9.09
CA GLU A 124 13.54 -0.86 10.42
C GLU A 124 12.85 0.50 10.37
N ARG A 125 13.22 1.36 9.42
CA ARG A 125 12.66 2.72 9.22
C ARG A 125 12.59 3.08 7.75
N PRO A 126 11.51 3.73 7.30
CA PRO A 126 10.28 4.13 8.01
C PRO A 126 9.43 2.91 8.38
N TRP A 127 8.31 3.12 9.13
CA TRP A 127 7.38 2.05 9.48
C TRP A 127 6.26 1.87 8.45
N MET A 128 5.99 2.93 7.68
CA MET A 128 4.94 2.91 6.67
C MET A 128 5.36 3.74 5.45
N LEU A 129 5.05 3.23 4.28
CA LEU A 129 5.12 3.93 3.00
C LEU A 129 3.75 3.91 2.34
N SER A 130 3.33 5.03 1.82
CA SER A 130 2.04 5.21 1.13
C SER A 130 2.18 6.14 -0.07
N GLU A 131 1.11 6.30 -0.83
CA GLU A 131 1.01 7.26 -1.94
C GLU A 131 2.18 7.15 -2.93
N THR A 132 2.52 5.93 -3.29
CA THR A 132 3.67 5.64 -4.16
C THR A 132 3.37 5.98 -5.61
N VAL A 133 4.24 6.80 -6.21
CA VAL A 133 4.14 7.19 -7.63
C VAL A 133 5.46 6.91 -8.34
N PRO A 134 5.45 6.19 -9.48
CA PRO A 134 6.64 6.00 -10.31
C PRO A 134 7.14 7.32 -10.90
N ILE A 135 8.46 7.50 -10.91
CA ILE A 135 9.09 8.71 -11.46
C ILE A 135 9.17 8.60 -12.97
N PRO A 136 8.69 9.60 -13.73
CA PRO A 136 8.73 9.59 -15.19
C PRO A 136 10.15 9.40 -15.74
N GLY A 137 10.34 8.44 -16.63
CA GLY A 137 11.64 8.17 -17.26
C GLY A 137 12.69 7.51 -16.35
N SER A 138 12.31 7.08 -15.15
CA SER A 138 13.18 6.46 -14.16
C SER A 138 12.63 5.09 -13.72
N HIS A 139 13.51 4.23 -13.20
CA HIS A 139 13.14 2.99 -12.50
C HIS A 139 12.78 3.21 -11.02
N LYS A 140 12.99 4.43 -10.52
CA LYS A 140 12.73 4.81 -9.14
C LYS A 140 11.27 5.18 -8.92
N VAL A 141 10.89 5.17 -7.66
CA VAL A 141 9.58 5.65 -7.22
C VAL A 141 9.73 6.71 -6.15
N VAL A 142 8.76 7.61 -6.05
CA VAL A 142 8.57 8.47 -4.89
C VAL A 142 7.47 7.86 -4.02
N ALA A 143 7.58 8.01 -2.70
CA ALA A 143 6.57 7.60 -1.75
C ALA A 143 6.52 8.59 -0.58
N LEU A 144 5.47 8.49 0.20
CA LEU A 144 5.34 9.20 1.45
C LEU A 144 5.69 8.27 2.61
N ALA A 145 6.74 8.60 3.36
CA ALA A 145 7.07 7.91 4.61
C ALA A 145 6.24 8.50 5.75
N THR A 146 5.26 7.75 6.19
CA THR A 146 4.25 8.15 7.19
C THR A 146 4.27 7.22 8.41
N GLY A 147 3.30 7.31 9.31
CA GLY A 147 3.14 6.47 10.48
C GLY A 147 1.80 5.74 10.49
N HIS A 148 1.73 4.65 11.22
CA HIS A 148 0.53 3.82 11.34
C HIS A 148 -0.69 4.61 11.87
N HIS A 149 -0.47 5.54 12.81
CA HIS A 149 -1.53 6.38 13.40
C HIS A 149 -1.52 7.82 12.85
N SER A 150 -0.85 8.07 11.74
CA SER A 150 -0.87 9.37 11.09
C SER A 150 -1.86 9.38 9.90
N PHE A 151 -2.31 10.58 9.54
CA PHE A 151 -3.14 10.76 8.34
C PHE A 151 -2.19 10.93 7.16
N SER A 152 -2.10 9.99 6.25
CA SER A 152 -1.31 10.03 4.99
C SER A 152 -0.44 11.27 4.81
N THR A 153 0.53 11.45 5.70
CA THR A 153 1.33 12.66 5.80
C THR A 153 2.67 12.33 6.43
N GLY A 154 3.72 12.97 5.95
CA GLY A 154 5.06 12.66 6.44
C GLY A 154 6.17 13.24 5.57
N CYS A 155 7.24 12.47 5.46
CA CYS A 155 8.44 12.77 4.71
C CYS A 155 8.32 12.23 3.28
N ILE A 156 8.64 13.03 2.28
CA ILE A 156 8.78 12.53 0.90
C ILE A 156 10.11 11.76 0.80
N VAL A 157 10.02 10.54 0.28
CA VAL A 157 11.19 9.69 0.04
C VAL A 157 11.23 9.21 -1.41
N ARG A 158 12.43 9.03 -1.93
CA ARG A 158 12.70 8.40 -3.22
C ARG A 158 13.35 7.05 -2.98
N ILE A 159 12.89 6.03 -3.69
CA ILE A 159 13.37 4.65 -3.55
C ILE A 159 13.95 4.19 -4.88
N ASP A 160 15.17 3.68 -4.83
CA ASP A 160 15.90 3.08 -5.94
C ASP A 160 15.95 1.54 -5.78
N PRO A 161 15.08 0.79 -6.43
CA PRO A 161 15.00 -0.66 -6.27
C PRO A 161 16.21 -1.41 -6.88
N LEU A 162 17.07 -0.74 -7.66
CA LEU A 162 18.29 -1.34 -8.19
C LEU A 162 19.41 -1.38 -7.16
N ILE A 163 19.36 -0.54 -6.13
CA ILE A 163 20.33 -0.56 -5.01
C ILE A 163 20.01 -1.70 -4.05
N GLY A 164 18.73 -1.97 -3.82
CA GLY A 164 18.25 -3.00 -2.91
C GLY A 164 16.77 -2.91 -2.61
N GLN A 165 16.29 -3.81 -1.79
CA GLN A 165 14.87 -3.89 -1.44
C GLN A 165 14.59 -3.62 0.05
N ASP A 166 15.61 -3.38 0.85
CA ASP A 166 15.47 -3.19 2.29
C ASP A 166 16.49 -2.19 2.82
N GLU A 167 16.24 -1.68 4.01
CA GLU A 167 17.09 -0.77 4.79
C GLU A 167 17.34 0.59 4.13
N ALA A 168 18.30 1.34 4.66
CA ALA A 168 18.55 2.72 4.25
C ALA A 168 19.15 2.91 2.84
N PRO A 169 20.01 2.02 2.30
CA PRO A 169 20.73 2.33 1.06
C PRO A 169 19.86 2.65 -0.14
N PRO A 170 18.70 1.98 -0.39
CA PRO A 170 17.81 2.31 -1.51
C PRO A 170 17.00 3.59 -1.30
N LEU A 171 16.87 4.07 -0.06
CA LEU A 171 15.98 5.14 0.31
C LEU A 171 16.69 6.48 0.46
N THR A 172 16.26 7.49 -0.27
CA THR A 172 16.71 8.88 -0.12
C THR A 172 15.58 9.72 0.44
N ARG A 173 15.82 10.44 1.53
CA ARG A 173 14.87 11.46 2.03
C ARG A 173 14.95 12.69 1.15
N ILE A 174 13.86 13.04 0.51
CA ILE A 174 13.73 14.28 -0.26
C ILE A 174 13.47 15.47 0.67
N THR A 175 12.71 15.23 1.75
CA THR A 175 12.37 16.25 2.74
C THR A 175 12.89 15.84 4.14
N PRO A 176 14.23 15.90 4.33
CA PRO A 176 14.89 15.37 5.53
C PRO A 176 14.53 16.13 6.82
N GLU A 177 13.96 17.33 6.72
CA GLU A 177 13.46 18.11 7.84
C GLU A 177 12.23 17.49 8.51
N VAL A 178 11.56 16.54 7.83
CA VAL A 178 10.39 15.84 8.37
C VAL A 178 10.83 14.47 8.91
N ALA A 179 10.56 14.24 10.18
CA ALA A 179 10.82 12.94 10.81
C ALA A 179 9.97 11.82 10.20
N PHE A 180 10.46 10.59 10.24
CA PHE A 180 9.62 9.41 10.02
C PHE A 180 8.70 9.22 11.22
N PHE A 181 7.41 9.55 11.04
CA PHE A 181 6.45 9.49 12.13
C PHE A 181 6.42 8.11 12.80
N GLU A 182 6.27 8.11 14.11
CA GLU A 182 6.29 6.94 15.01
C GLU A 182 7.65 6.20 15.06
N ALA A 183 8.44 6.22 14.00
CA ALA A 183 9.77 5.62 13.98
C ALA A 183 10.86 6.56 14.54
N GLU A 184 10.60 7.87 14.53
CA GLU A 184 11.50 8.90 15.01
C GLU A 184 10.75 9.93 15.87
N ARG A 185 11.49 10.66 16.70
CA ARG A 185 10.91 11.75 17.49
C ARG A 185 10.53 12.90 16.57
N TYR A 186 9.25 13.23 16.52
CA TYR A 186 8.79 14.44 15.85
C TYR A 186 9.22 15.68 16.63
N THR A 187 9.93 16.59 15.96
CA THR A 187 10.50 17.81 16.57
C THR A 187 9.76 19.08 16.19
N GLY A 188 8.63 18.96 15.49
CA GLY A 188 7.88 20.08 14.94
C GLY A 188 8.25 20.36 13.49
N GLY A 189 7.57 21.32 12.88
CA GLY A 189 7.67 21.65 11.47
C GLY A 189 6.46 21.17 10.67
N GLY A 190 6.43 21.49 9.39
CA GLY A 190 5.37 21.06 8.50
C GLY A 190 5.50 19.61 8.06
N CYS A 191 4.53 19.16 7.30
CA CYS A 191 4.54 17.82 6.71
C CYS A 191 3.99 17.86 5.30
N TYR A 192 4.37 16.84 4.54
CA TYR A 192 3.95 16.65 3.15
C TYR A 192 2.89 15.55 3.04
N SER A 193 2.14 15.59 1.96
CA SER A 193 1.19 14.56 1.54
C SER A 193 1.10 14.54 0.02
N THR A 194 0.63 13.45 -0.54
CA THR A 194 0.32 13.27 -1.96
C THR A 194 1.44 13.76 -2.91
N PRO A 195 2.68 13.26 -2.77
CA PRO A 195 3.77 13.67 -3.63
C PRO A 195 3.56 13.17 -5.06
N TRP A 196 3.78 14.05 -6.05
CA TRP A 196 3.77 13.71 -7.46
C TRP A 196 5.10 14.08 -8.12
N PRO A 197 5.89 13.12 -8.62
CA PRO A 197 7.18 13.41 -9.22
C PRO A 197 7.04 13.98 -10.63
N LEU A 198 7.73 15.09 -10.89
CA LEU A 198 7.96 15.63 -12.23
C LEU A 198 9.26 15.10 -12.82
N THR A 199 10.29 14.98 -11.98
CA THR A 199 11.59 14.38 -12.24
C THR A 199 12.07 13.63 -10.99
N GLU A 200 13.31 13.12 -10.99
CA GLU A 200 13.93 12.54 -9.77
C GLU A 200 14.15 13.56 -8.65
N ASP A 201 14.22 14.85 -8.98
CA ASP A 201 14.59 15.93 -8.07
C ASP A 201 13.54 17.03 -7.93
N LEU A 202 12.41 16.92 -8.63
CA LEU A 202 11.35 17.92 -8.62
C LEU A 202 9.98 17.26 -8.48
N PHE A 203 9.18 17.76 -7.53
CA PHE A 203 7.92 17.15 -7.11
C PHE A 203 6.85 18.21 -6.93
N LEU A 204 5.60 17.88 -7.25
CA LEU A 204 4.45 18.56 -6.69
C LEU A 204 4.04 17.83 -5.40
N ALA A 205 3.67 18.56 -4.36
CA ALA A 205 3.17 17.94 -3.13
C ALA A 205 2.22 18.88 -2.40
N ALA A 206 1.31 18.30 -1.65
CA ALA A 206 0.59 19.04 -0.62
C ALA A 206 1.52 19.22 0.60
N TRP A 207 1.54 20.43 1.16
CA TRP A 207 2.29 20.73 2.38
C TRP A 207 1.49 21.61 3.34
N SER A 208 1.64 21.34 4.64
CA SER A 208 1.06 22.12 5.72
C SER A 208 2.14 22.50 6.74
N PRO A 209 2.16 23.74 7.25
CA PRO A 209 3.09 24.16 8.31
C PRO A 209 2.70 23.62 9.69
N SER A 210 1.47 23.15 9.84
CA SER A 210 0.96 22.70 11.14
C SER A 210 1.32 21.25 11.40
N PRO A 211 1.69 20.92 12.66
CA PRO A 211 1.86 19.54 13.04
C PRO A 211 0.55 18.79 12.87
N ILE A 212 0.63 17.57 12.34
CA ILE A 212 -0.54 16.75 12.17
C ILE A 212 -0.90 16.12 13.48
N PRO A 213 -2.15 16.26 13.88
CA PRO A 213 -2.62 15.58 15.05
C PRO A 213 -2.62 14.07 14.79
N GLY A 214 -2.18 13.29 15.76
CA GLY A 214 -2.31 11.84 15.76
C GLY A 214 -3.76 11.39 15.77
N GLN A 215 -3.97 10.09 15.81
CA GLN A 215 -5.28 9.43 15.79
C GLN A 215 -6.35 10.15 16.63
N GLY A 216 -7.51 10.36 16.04
CA GLY A 216 -8.67 10.99 16.72
C GLY A 216 -8.70 12.53 16.73
N LYS A 217 -7.74 13.19 16.13
CA LYS A 217 -7.75 14.65 15.98
C LYS A 217 -8.03 15.04 14.53
N LYS A 218 -8.68 16.18 14.33
CA LYS A 218 -8.91 16.68 12.96
C LYS A 218 -7.60 17.16 12.35
N PRO A 219 -7.31 16.83 11.07
CA PRO A 219 -6.23 17.48 10.34
C PRO A 219 -6.47 19.00 10.28
N ALA A 220 -5.40 19.76 10.22
CA ALA A 220 -5.54 21.19 9.97
C ALA A 220 -5.97 21.43 8.52
N ASP A 221 -6.97 22.25 8.30
CA ASP A 221 -7.44 22.63 6.96
C ASP A 221 -6.54 23.72 6.37
N ASN A 222 -5.27 23.38 6.12
CA ASN A 222 -4.29 24.35 5.66
C ASN A 222 -3.24 23.77 4.70
N TYR A 223 -3.52 22.63 4.10
CA TYR A 223 -2.67 22.11 3.04
C TYR A 223 -2.79 22.93 1.78
N ALA A 224 -1.66 23.23 1.17
CA ALA A 224 -1.57 23.90 -0.12
C ALA A 224 -0.63 23.12 -1.04
N ILE A 225 -0.73 23.35 -2.34
CA ILE A 225 0.12 22.70 -3.34
C ILE A 225 1.42 23.47 -3.50
N TYR A 226 2.52 22.77 -3.40
CA TYR A 226 3.87 23.31 -3.56
C TYR A 226 4.66 22.55 -4.61
N LEU A 227 5.56 23.25 -5.25
CA LEU A 227 6.69 22.67 -5.97
C LEU A 227 7.82 22.48 -4.97
N VAL A 228 8.34 21.26 -4.88
CA VAL A 228 9.37 20.87 -3.91
C VAL A 228 10.55 20.27 -4.66
N ASP A 229 11.78 20.62 -4.31
CA ASP A 229 12.96 20.02 -4.89
C ASP A 229 13.79 19.21 -3.87
N SER A 230 14.72 18.40 -4.38
CA SER A 230 15.59 17.55 -3.55
C SER A 230 16.67 18.32 -2.79
N LEU A 231 16.79 19.63 -2.99
CA LEU A 231 17.75 20.52 -2.32
C LEU A 231 17.14 21.28 -1.13
N GLY A 232 15.82 21.06 -0.87
CA GLY A 232 15.09 21.69 0.22
C GLY A 232 14.31 22.95 -0.20
N GLY A 233 14.27 23.26 -1.49
CA GLY A 233 13.44 24.32 -2.05
C GLY A 233 11.96 23.96 -2.00
N ARG A 234 11.13 24.97 -1.70
CA ARG A 234 9.68 24.83 -1.69
C ARG A 234 9.01 26.12 -2.13
N GLU A 235 8.28 26.06 -3.23
CA GLU A 235 7.58 27.20 -3.81
C GLU A 235 6.08 26.96 -3.82
N LEU A 236 5.29 27.93 -3.34
CA LEU A 236 3.83 27.84 -3.32
C LEU A 236 3.28 27.95 -4.74
N ILE A 237 2.52 26.93 -5.17
CA ILE A 237 1.83 26.93 -6.47
C ILE A 237 0.38 27.35 -6.31
N TYR A 238 -0.34 26.77 -5.36
CA TYR A 238 -1.75 27.08 -5.14
C TYR A 238 -2.17 26.87 -3.69
N ARG A 239 -2.97 27.79 -3.19
CA ARG A 239 -3.61 27.71 -1.87
C ARG A 239 -5.07 28.13 -1.97
N ASP A 240 -5.96 27.35 -1.41
CA ASP A 240 -7.31 27.79 -1.06
C ASP A 240 -7.32 28.18 0.43
N THR A 241 -8.09 29.21 0.77
CA THR A 241 -8.19 29.70 2.16
C THR A 241 -9.29 29.03 2.98
N SER A 242 -10.14 28.27 2.32
CA SER A 242 -11.33 27.65 2.92
C SER A 242 -11.24 26.12 3.00
N VAL A 243 -10.40 25.50 2.15
CA VAL A 243 -10.24 24.03 2.12
C VAL A 243 -8.77 23.65 1.88
N SER A 244 -8.40 22.48 2.34
CA SER A 244 -7.10 21.90 2.04
C SER A 244 -7.01 21.39 0.60
N CYS A 245 -5.85 21.57 -0.02
CA CYS A 245 -5.56 21.14 -1.39
C CYS A 245 -4.64 19.89 -1.35
N PHE A 246 -5.06 18.81 -2.02
CA PHE A 246 -4.33 17.55 -2.08
C PHE A 246 -4.23 17.01 -3.51
N SER A 247 -3.46 15.94 -3.69
CA SER A 247 -3.35 15.11 -4.89
C SER A 247 -3.07 15.91 -6.18
N PRO A 248 -2.01 16.74 -6.21
CA PRO A 248 -1.65 17.49 -7.40
C PRO A 248 -1.27 16.53 -8.52
N THR A 249 -1.98 16.59 -9.64
CA THR A 249 -1.71 15.75 -10.80
C THR A 249 -1.51 16.62 -12.03
N PRO A 250 -0.30 16.71 -12.60
CA PRO A 250 -0.07 17.49 -13.80
C PRO A 250 -0.72 16.84 -15.03
N VAL A 251 -1.32 17.64 -15.87
CA VAL A 251 -1.90 17.21 -17.15
C VAL A 251 -0.77 17.18 -18.19
N LEU A 252 -0.02 16.08 -18.20
CA LEU A 252 1.11 15.87 -19.10
C LEU A 252 1.00 14.50 -19.80
N PRO A 253 1.49 14.37 -21.04
CA PRO A 253 1.65 13.08 -21.68
C PRO A 253 2.60 12.20 -20.87
N ARG A 254 2.23 10.93 -20.70
CA ARG A 254 3.06 9.94 -20.02
C ARG A 254 3.30 8.74 -20.94
N PRO A 255 4.52 8.16 -20.93
CA PRO A 255 4.75 6.91 -21.61
C PRO A 255 3.80 5.84 -21.07
N GLN A 256 3.16 5.10 -21.97
CA GLN A 256 2.35 3.96 -21.56
C GLN A 256 3.29 2.79 -21.20
N PRO A 257 3.19 2.22 -19.99
CA PRO A 257 3.94 1.02 -19.64
C PRO A 257 3.55 -0.18 -20.50
N PRO A 258 4.41 -1.20 -20.61
CA PRO A 258 4.09 -2.39 -21.39
C PRO A 258 2.89 -3.15 -20.80
N VAL A 259 2.07 -3.71 -21.67
CA VAL A 259 0.99 -4.63 -21.28
C VAL A 259 1.62 -5.98 -20.91
N LEU A 260 1.50 -6.37 -19.67
CA LEU A 260 1.93 -7.68 -19.20
C LEU A 260 0.82 -8.72 -19.47
N GLY A 261 1.10 -9.71 -20.30
CA GLY A 261 0.19 -10.83 -20.47
C GLY A 261 -0.07 -11.56 -19.15
N SER A 262 -1.27 -12.14 -19.00
CA SER A 262 -1.58 -12.95 -17.82
C SER A 262 -0.69 -14.19 -17.74
N ALA A 263 -0.15 -14.45 -16.56
CA ALA A 263 0.57 -15.67 -16.23
C ALA A 263 -0.37 -16.80 -15.74
N LEU A 264 -1.65 -16.50 -15.54
CA LEU A 264 -2.65 -17.48 -15.17
C LEU A 264 -2.95 -18.41 -16.36
N PRO A 265 -3.03 -19.73 -16.15
CA PRO A 265 -3.46 -20.67 -17.16
C PRO A 265 -4.85 -20.30 -17.70
N ARG A 266 -5.06 -20.38 -19.02
CA ARG A 266 -6.36 -20.04 -19.64
C ARG A 266 -7.53 -20.93 -19.18
N GLN A 267 -7.24 -22.10 -18.60
CA GLN A 267 -8.20 -23.12 -18.14
C GLN A 267 -8.01 -23.41 -16.64
N ALA A 268 -7.62 -22.43 -15.84
CA ALA A 268 -7.23 -22.63 -14.44
C ALA A 268 -8.37 -23.04 -13.50
N ALA A 269 -9.63 -22.83 -13.87
CA ALA A 269 -10.76 -23.07 -12.96
C ALA A 269 -10.91 -24.54 -12.51
N ASP A 270 -10.46 -25.49 -13.33
CA ASP A 270 -10.64 -26.93 -13.09
C ASP A 270 -9.33 -27.67 -12.80
N LEU A 271 -8.21 -26.96 -12.71
CA LEU A 271 -6.93 -27.60 -12.42
C LEU A 271 -6.64 -27.59 -10.92
N PRO A 272 -6.13 -28.70 -10.36
CA PRO A 272 -5.71 -28.71 -8.95
C PRO A 272 -4.56 -27.72 -8.74
N SER A 273 -4.65 -26.93 -7.68
CA SER A 273 -3.57 -26.05 -7.26
C SER A 273 -2.37 -26.84 -6.76
N THR A 274 -1.17 -26.37 -7.10
CA THR A 274 0.08 -26.96 -6.60
C THR A 274 0.62 -26.13 -5.45
N LEU A 275 0.82 -26.75 -4.30
CA LEU A 275 1.52 -26.16 -3.17
C LEU A 275 2.95 -26.73 -3.13
N LEU A 276 3.95 -25.87 -3.21
CA LEU A 276 5.35 -26.25 -3.05
C LEU A 276 5.81 -25.86 -1.64
N LEU A 277 6.15 -26.85 -0.84
CA LEU A 277 6.82 -26.66 0.44
C LEU A 277 8.24 -27.23 0.34
N GLN A 278 9.24 -26.36 0.37
CA GLN A 278 10.61 -26.73 0.17
C GLN A 278 11.17 -27.57 1.33
N ASP A 279 10.92 -27.13 2.56
CA ASP A 279 11.30 -27.85 3.78
C ASP A 279 10.38 -27.45 4.92
N VAL A 280 9.62 -28.39 5.45
CA VAL A 280 8.67 -28.17 6.56
C VAL A 280 9.37 -27.78 7.87
N TYR A 281 10.65 -28.12 8.03
CA TYR A 281 11.43 -27.85 9.23
C TYR A 281 12.21 -26.54 9.17
N LEU A 282 12.26 -25.90 8.01
CA LEU A 282 12.96 -24.64 7.85
C LEU A 282 12.20 -23.51 8.56
N ASN A 283 12.91 -22.74 9.38
CA ASN A 283 12.35 -21.62 10.15
C ASN A 283 11.22 -21.96 11.12
N MET A 284 11.11 -23.22 11.53
CA MET A 284 10.20 -23.58 12.61
C MET A 284 10.64 -22.92 13.91
N ASN A 285 9.67 -22.27 14.60
CA ASN A 285 9.89 -21.76 15.95
C ASN A 285 9.80 -22.91 16.96
N ASP A 286 10.91 -23.63 17.10
CA ASP A 286 11.08 -24.71 18.08
C ASP A 286 12.24 -24.39 19.03
N PRO A 287 12.03 -23.46 20.00
CA PRO A 287 13.09 -23.03 20.90
C PRO A 287 13.63 -24.12 21.83
N LYS A 288 12.91 -25.23 21.96
CA LYS A 288 13.33 -26.36 22.78
C LYS A 288 14.00 -27.49 21.97
N GLY A 289 13.95 -27.45 20.64
CA GLY A 289 14.50 -28.49 19.78
C GLY A 289 13.79 -29.82 19.93
N GLU A 290 12.51 -29.81 20.26
CA GLU A 290 11.71 -31.01 20.51
C GLU A 290 11.26 -31.71 19.21
N ILE A 291 11.15 -30.93 18.11
CA ILE A 291 10.69 -31.42 16.82
C ILE A 291 11.86 -31.90 15.98
N ARG A 292 11.89 -33.17 15.63
CA ARG A 292 12.96 -33.79 14.82
C ARG A 292 12.49 -34.01 13.38
N ARG A 293 13.45 -34.09 12.47
CA ARG A 293 13.14 -34.51 11.09
C ARG A 293 12.50 -35.87 11.08
N GLY A 294 11.31 -35.98 10.47
CA GLY A 294 10.48 -37.19 10.46
C GLY A 294 9.28 -37.15 11.41
N ASP A 295 9.22 -36.21 12.35
CA ASP A 295 8.10 -36.13 13.29
C ASP A 295 6.83 -35.55 12.61
N ILE A 296 6.98 -34.72 11.58
CA ILE A 296 5.85 -34.19 10.84
C ILE A 296 5.38 -35.19 9.80
N GLN A 297 4.19 -35.76 10.04
CA GLN A 297 3.59 -36.79 9.20
C GLN A 297 2.59 -36.27 8.19
N ALA A 298 2.04 -35.04 8.39
CA ALA A 298 1.04 -34.45 7.52
C ALA A 298 1.06 -32.95 7.60
N LEU A 299 0.58 -32.33 6.53
CA LEU A 299 0.32 -30.88 6.46
C LEU A 299 -1.18 -30.65 6.33
N ARG A 300 -1.67 -29.63 7.01
CA ARG A 300 -3.02 -29.14 6.83
C ARG A 300 -2.99 -27.85 6.03
N VAL A 301 -3.69 -27.84 4.92
CA VAL A 301 -3.98 -26.61 4.18
C VAL A 301 -5.32 -26.08 4.67
N ASN A 302 -5.33 -24.88 5.24
CA ASN A 302 -6.55 -24.20 5.65
C ASN A 302 -6.86 -23.11 4.61
N GLN A 303 -8.03 -23.18 4.02
CA GLN A 303 -8.57 -22.09 3.21
C GLN A 303 -9.35 -21.17 4.14
N LEU A 304 -9.01 -19.87 4.11
CA LEU A 304 -9.87 -18.86 4.70
C LEU A 304 -11.07 -18.70 3.79
N ILE A 305 -12.21 -19.13 4.27
CA ILE A 305 -13.50 -18.90 3.59
C ILE A 305 -14.05 -17.60 4.16
N ASN A 306 -14.45 -16.68 3.28
CA ASN A 306 -15.23 -15.53 3.70
C ASN A 306 -16.45 -16.05 4.44
N GLN A 307 -16.62 -15.65 5.69
CA GLN A 307 -17.88 -15.99 6.36
C GLN A 307 -18.99 -15.26 5.61
N PRO A 308 -20.08 -15.94 5.24
CA PRO A 308 -21.24 -15.28 4.73
C PRO A 308 -21.72 -14.26 5.76
N ALA A 309 -22.10 -13.09 5.29
CA ALA A 309 -22.71 -12.04 6.09
C ALA A 309 -24.00 -12.54 6.76
#